data_534dd0084dc2c8b93c964ca1bdf61c13
#
_entry.id   534dd0084dc2c8b93c964ca1bdf61c13
#
_cell.length_a   1.000
_cell.length_b   1.000
_cell.length_c   1.000
_cell.angle_alpha   90.00
_cell.angle_beta   90.00
_cell.angle_gamma   90.00
#
_symmetry.space_group_name_H-M   'P 1'
#
loop_
_entity.id
_entity.type
_entity.pdbx_description
1 polymer ?
#
loop_
_entity_poly.entity_id
_entity_poly.type
_entity_poly.pdbx_seq_one_letter_code
_entity_poly.pdbx_strand_id
1 'polypeptide(L)'
;DEARAQMLEKIGRLPDLLVACVGGGSNAMGLFYPYLDDPCEMIGAEAAGEGLHTSRHAASICGGSPGELHGAMSYLLQSDEGQIHEAWSISAGLDYPGVGPEHALLHDLKRVKYEGVTDAEALAAFQMLCRHEGIIPALESSHALAVAIREAPKRPGQHILVNLSGRGDKDLDHVLRMLEEVKAKGSGFGVQDSNLNSHLHHSEHR
;
A
#
# COMPACT_ATOMS: atom_id res chain seq x y z
N ASP A 1 18.10 7.53 -0.17
CA ASP A 1 19.39 7.40 0.51
C ASP A 1 19.24 7.40 2.04
N GLU A 2 18.50 8.36 2.63
CA GLU A 2 18.38 8.50 4.09
C GLU A 2 17.87 7.22 4.77
N ALA A 3 16.78 6.64 4.29
CA ALA A 3 16.18 5.45 4.91
C ALA A 3 17.17 4.27 4.99
N ARG A 4 18.00 4.08 3.95
CA ARG A 4 19.02 3.02 3.93
C ARG A 4 20.10 3.25 4.99
N ALA A 5 20.61 4.48 5.11
CA ALA A 5 21.59 4.84 6.13
C ALA A 5 21.00 4.70 7.55
N GLN A 6 19.76 5.15 7.75
CA GLN A 6 19.06 5.05 9.03
C GLN A 6 18.81 3.60 9.45
N MET A 7 18.47 2.70 8.52
CA MET A 7 18.32 1.27 8.81
C MET A 7 19.63 0.65 9.31
N LEU A 8 20.74 0.93 8.63
CA LEU A 8 22.06 0.46 9.03
C LEU A 8 22.50 1.04 10.40
N GLU A 9 22.24 2.33 10.64
CA GLU A 9 22.55 2.99 11.91
C GLU A 9 21.73 2.43 13.08
N LYS A 10 20.40 2.28 12.90
CA LYS A 10 19.48 1.93 14.01
C LYS A 10 19.38 0.43 14.27
N ILE A 11 19.48 -0.38 13.24
CA ILE A 11 19.19 -1.82 13.31
C ILE A 11 20.44 -2.65 12.95
N GLY A 12 21.47 -2.03 12.35
CA GLY A 12 22.71 -2.69 11.94
C GLY A 12 22.57 -3.58 10.70
N ARG A 13 21.41 -3.56 10.02
CA ARG A 13 21.14 -4.37 8.81
C ARG A 13 20.13 -3.69 7.90
N LEU A 14 20.05 -4.16 6.65
CA LEU A 14 19.02 -3.74 5.72
C LEU A 14 17.66 -4.38 6.07
N PRO A 15 16.53 -3.78 5.64
CA PRO A 15 15.21 -4.39 5.79
C PRO A 15 15.10 -5.65 4.94
N ASP A 16 14.24 -6.58 5.37
CA ASP A 16 13.94 -7.79 4.60
C ASP A 16 12.90 -7.49 3.51
N LEU A 17 11.96 -6.58 3.81
CA LEU A 17 10.89 -6.15 2.90
C LEU A 17 10.74 -4.63 2.91
N LEU A 18 10.60 -4.07 1.70
CA LEU A 18 10.22 -2.68 1.45
C LEU A 18 8.80 -2.61 0.91
N VAL A 19 7.97 -1.71 1.44
CA VAL A 19 6.60 -1.52 0.97
C VAL A 19 6.32 -0.05 0.74
N ALA A 20 5.76 0.29 -0.42
CA ALA A 20 5.30 1.64 -0.74
C ALA A 20 4.02 1.61 -1.59
N CYS A 21 3.17 2.62 -1.47
CA CYS A 21 2.02 2.77 -2.35
C CYS A 21 2.45 3.26 -3.74
N VAL A 22 1.72 2.82 -4.76
CA VAL A 22 2.02 3.11 -6.16
C VAL A 22 0.76 3.60 -6.88
N GLY A 23 0.77 4.89 -7.24
CA GLY A 23 -0.05 5.49 -8.28
C GLY A 23 0.86 5.77 -9.47
N GLY A 24 1.27 7.03 -9.71
CA GLY A 24 2.38 7.34 -10.62
C GLY A 24 3.72 6.75 -10.14
N GLY A 25 3.90 6.59 -8.82
CA GLY A 25 4.94 5.78 -8.20
C GLY A 25 6.21 6.50 -7.79
N SER A 26 6.29 7.84 -7.86
CA SER A 26 7.53 8.56 -7.52
C SER A 26 7.97 8.36 -6.06
N ASN A 27 7.02 8.29 -5.12
CA ASN A 27 7.33 8.01 -3.71
C ASN A 27 7.93 6.61 -3.53
N ALA A 28 7.38 5.60 -4.23
CA ALA A 28 7.86 4.23 -4.19
C ALA A 28 9.24 4.10 -4.82
N MET A 29 9.47 4.77 -5.96
CA MET A 29 10.78 4.80 -6.59
C MET A 29 11.82 5.44 -5.68
N GLY A 30 11.47 6.53 -4.97
CA GLY A 30 12.35 7.15 -3.99
C GLY A 30 12.76 6.23 -2.84
N LEU A 31 11.89 5.30 -2.42
CA LEU A 31 12.23 4.26 -1.44
C LEU A 31 13.02 3.11 -2.09
N PHE A 32 12.59 2.58 -3.24
CA PHE A 32 13.12 1.36 -3.82
C PHE A 32 14.50 1.55 -4.46
N TYR A 33 14.73 2.69 -5.10
CA TYR A 33 15.94 2.95 -5.87
C TYR A 33 17.25 2.66 -5.11
N PRO A 34 17.44 3.11 -3.86
CA PRO A 34 18.67 2.84 -3.11
C PRO A 34 18.91 1.36 -2.75
N TYR A 35 17.90 0.50 -2.98
CA TYR A 35 17.95 -0.93 -2.62
C TYR A 35 17.84 -1.87 -3.83
N LEU A 36 17.90 -1.34 -5.05
CA LEU A 36 17.68 -2.15 -6.26
C LEU A 36 18.69 -3.29 -6.39
N ASP A 37 19.93 -3.08 -5.94
CA ASP A 37 21.01 -4.08 -5.97
C ASP A 37 21.10 -4.89 -4.67
N ASP A 38 20.31 -4.57 -3.66
CA ASP A 38 20.29 -5.28 -2.38
C ASP A 38 19.31 -6.46 -2.42
N PRO A 39 19.49 -7.51 -1.57
CA PRO A 39 18.61 -8.68 -1.56
C PRO A 39 17.24 -8.43 -0.90
N CYS A 40 16.88 -7.19 -0.59
CA CYS A 40 15.58 -6.83 -0.01
C CYS A 40 14.44 -7.17 -0.98
N GLU A 41 13.38 -7.78 -0.47
CA GLU A 41 12.12 -7.89 -1.22
C GLU A 41 11.44 -6.52 -1.32
N MET A 42 10.66 -6.31 -2.38
CA MET A 42 9.94 -5.05 -2.61
C MET A 42 8.51 -5.32 -3.05
N ILE A 43 7.55 -4.65 -2.42
CA ILE A 43 6.14 -4.71 -2.81
C ILE A 43 5.61 -3.30 -3.03
N GLY A 44 5.08 -3.06 -4.23
CA GLY A 44 4.29 -1.89 -4.58
C GLY A 44 2.81 -2.14 -4.34
N ALA A 45 2.16 -1.31 -3.53
CA ALA A 45 0.74 -1.41 -3.21
C ALA A 45 -0.06 -0.51 -4.16
N GLU A 46 -0.85 -1.10 -5.04
CA GLU A 46 -1.75 -0.39 -5.96
C GLU A 46 -3.18 -0.33 -5.41
N ALA A 47 -3.93 0.72 -5.78
CA ALA A 47 -5.32 0.87 -5.37
C ALA A 47 -6.24 -0.06 -6.15
N ALA A 48 -6.66 -1.16 -5.54
CA ALA A 48 -7.64 -2.09 -6.10
C ALA A 48 -9.10 -1.63 -5.90
N GLY A 49 -9.33 -0.48 -5.28
CA GLY A 49 -10.67 0.11 -5.15
C GLY A 49 -11.71 -0.85 -4.59
N GLU A 50 -12.76 -1.11 -5.36
CA GLU A 50 -13.81 -2.09 -5.04
C GLU A 50 -13.43 -3.54 -5.43
N GLY A 51 -12.23 -3.76 -5.93
CA GLY A 51 -11.67 -5.05 -6.34
C GLY A 51 -11.23 -5.06 -7.81
N LEU A 52 -10.14 -5.77 -8.11
CA LEU A 52 -9.58 -5.87 -9.48
C LEU A 52 -10.53 -6.49 -10.51
N HIS A 53 -11.56 -7.20 -10.07
CA HIS A 53 -12.59 -7.79 -10.92
C HIS A 53 -13.70 -6.81 -11.31
N THR A 54 -13.65 -5.59 -10.77
CA THR A 54 -14.59 -4.50 -11.07
C THR A 54 -13.94 -3.51 -12.04
N SER A 55 -14.72 -2.55 -12.56
CA SER A 55 -14.18 -1.39 -13.30
C SER A 55 -13.75 -0.25 -12.36
N ARG A 56 -13.82 -0.43 -11.04
CA ARG A 56 -13.59 0.62 -10.05
C ARG A 56 -12.30 0.34 -9.27
N HIS A 57 -11.17 0.51 -9.95
CA HIS A 57 -9.81 0.42 -9.38
C HIS A 57 -8.82 1.31 -10.16
N ALA A 58 -7.64 1.52 -9.59
CA ALA A 58 -6.53 2.27 -10.21
C ALA A 58 -5.22 1.44 -10.25
N ALA A 59 -5.34 0.12 -10.18
CA ALA A 59 -4.19 -0.79 -10.17
C ALA A 59 -3.74 -1.09 -11.62
N SER A 60 -2.85 -0.26 -12.14
CA SER A 60 -2.43 -0.31 -13.54
C SER A 60 -1.56 -1.52 -13.90
N ILE A 61 -0.70 -1.97 -12.97
CA ILE A 61 0.14 -3.17 -13.17
C ILE A 61 -0.69 -4.44 -12.91
N CYS A 62 -1.47 -4.46 -11.81
CA CYS A 62 -2.23 -5.65 -11.43
C CYS A 62 -3.44 -5.92 -12.33
N GLY A 63 -4.04 -4.89 -12.92
CA GLY A 63 -5.30 -5.00 -13.66
C GLY A 63 -5.30 -4.36 -15.06
N GLY A 64 -4.19 -3.79 -15.48
CA GLY A 64 -4.06 -3.14 -16.78
C GLY A 64 -3.23 -3.94 -17.78
N SER A 65 -2.83 -3.28 -18.86
CA SER A 65 -2.02 -3.85 -19.95
C SER A 65 -0.96 -2.86 -20.43
N PRO A 66 0.12 -3.34 -21.09
CA PRO A 66 1.13 -2.46 -21.68
C PRO A 66 0.53 -1.52 -22.72
N GLY A 67 0.92 -0.25 -22.67
CA GLY A 67 0.47 0.78 -23.62
C GLY A 67 1.25 2.08 -23.49
N GLU A 68 0.93 3.05 -24.33
CA GLU A 68 1.58 4.36 -24.36
C GLU A 68 0.65 5.43 -23.79
N LEU A 69 1.14 6.18 -22.81
CA LEU A 69 0.45 7.34 -22.25
C LEU A 69 1.47 8.46 -22.00
N HIS A 70 1.14 9.69 -22.44
CA HIS A 70 2.02 10.86 -22.31
C HIS A 70 3.42 10.65 -22.94
N GLY A 71 3.51 9.86 -24.01
CA GLY A 71 4.77 9.57 -24.72
C GLY A 71 5.69 8.57 -24.01
N ALA A 72 5.20 7.81 -23.05
CA ALA A 72 5.95 6.77 -22.35
C ALA A 72 5.22 5.43 -22.40
N MET A 73 5.97 4.36 -22.71
CA MET A 73 5.48 2.99 -22.57
C MET A 73 5.40 2.61 -21.10
N SER A 74 4.25 2.08 -20.68
CA SER A 74 4.02 1.64 -19.31
C SER A 74 2.85 0.65 -19.23
N TYR A 75 2.32 0.38 -18.04
CA TYR A 75 1.07 -0.33 -17.81
C TYR A 75 -0.06 0.67 -17.59
N LEU A 76 -1.19 0.44 -18.26
CA LEU A 76 -2.34 1.34 -18.29
C LEU A 76 -3.64 0.59 -18.08
N LEU A 77 -4.61 1.25 -17.48
CA LEU A 77 -6.01 0.82 -17.51
C LEU A 77 -6.60 1.23 -18.87
N GLN A 78 -6.75 0.28 -19.77
CA GLN A 78 -7.23 0.54 -21.12
C GLN A 78 -8.02 -0.66 -21.68
N SER A 79 -8.87 -0.37 -22.69
CA SER A 79 -9.55 -1.40 -23.48
C SER A 79 -8.58 -2.07 -24.46
N ASP A 80 -9.04 -3.14 -25.11
CA ASP A 80 -8.29 -3.82 -26.19
C ASP A 80 -8.00 -2.90 -27.39
N GLU A 81 -8.83 -1.85 -27.58
CA GLU A 81 -8.63 -0.83 -28.63
C GLU A 81 -7.73 0.33 -28.18
N GLY A 82 -7.16 0.26 -26.95
CA GLY A 82 -6.25 1.27 -26.40
C GLY A 82 -6.94 2.51 -25.86
N GLN A 83 -8.26 2.47 -25.60
CA GLN A 83 -8.96 3.57 -24.93
C GLN A 83 -8.71 3.50 -23.41
N ILE A 84 -8.24 4.60 -22.84
CA ILE A 84 -7.96 4.70 -21.41
C ILE A 84 -9.28 4.62 -20.62
N HIS A 85 -9.32 3.73 -19.63
CA HIS A 85 -10.41 3.64 -18.67
C HIS A 85 -10.24 4.68 -17.57
N GLU A 86 -11.37 5.14 -17.04
CA GLU A 86 -11.39 5.96 -15.84
C GLU A 86 -10.87 5.14 -14.67
N ALA A 87 -9.90 5.70 -13.95
CA ALA A 87 -9.39 5.11 -12.72
C ALA A 87 -10.34 5.38 -11.56
N TRP A 88 -10.21 4.62 -10.49
CA TRP A 88 -10.96 4.83 -9.25
C TRP A 88 -10.11 4.50 -8.03
N SER A 89 -10.06 5.45 -7.10
CA SER A 89 -9.47 5.24 -5.77
C SER A 89 -10.10 6.18 -4.76
N ILE A 90 -10.26 5.73 -3.52
CA ILE A 90 -10.59 6.61 -2.39
C ILE A 90 -9.46 7.60 -2.09
N SER A 91 -8.27 7.32 -2.57
CA SER A 91 -7.08 8.16 -2.44
C SER A 91 -6.84 8.94 -3.72
N ALA A 92 -6.95 10.28 -3.65
CA ALA A 92 -6.76 11.15 -4.81
C ALA A 92 -5.37 10.99 -5.45
N GLY A 93 -4.33 10.69 -4.65
CA GLY A 93 -2.97 10.51 -5.16
C GLY A 93 -2.72 9.16 -5.84
N LEU A 94 -3.65 8.20 -5.72
CA LEU A 94 -3.60 6.91 -6.42
C LEU A 94 -4.63 6.80 -7.55
N ASP A 95 -5.50 7.80 -7.72
CA ASP A 95 -6.53 7.84 -8.75
C ASP A 95 -5.94 8.27 -10.10
N TYR A 96 -5.23 7.35 -10.75
CA TYR A 96 -4.54 7.56 -12.01
C TYR A 96 -4.50 6.26 -12.84
N PRO A 97 -4.81 6.30 -14.15
CA PRO A 97 -4.96 5.09 -14.96
C PRO A 97 -3.65 4.49 -15.48
N GLY A 98 -2.50 4.95 -15.02
CA GLY A 98 -1.19 4.50 -15.45
C GLY A 98 -0.17 4.49 -14.32
N VAL A 99 1.01 3.98 -14.61
CA VAL A 99 2.14 3.94 -13.67
C VAL A 99 3.40 4.46 -14.34
N GLY A 100 4.38 4.90 -13.58
CA GLY A 100 5.68 5.33 -14.11
C GLY A 100 6.40 4.21 -14.86
N PRO A 101 7.09 4.50 -15.99
CA PRO A 101 7.74 3.48 -16.80
C PRO A 101 8.83 2.71 -16.06
N GLU A 102 9.45 3.28 -15.04
CA GLU A 102 10.42 2.58 -14.19
C GLU A 102 9.75 1.45 -13.39
N HIS A 103 8.53 1.65 -12.90
CA HIS A 103 7.76 0.60 -12.23
C HIS A 103 7.36 -0.52 -13.21
N ALA A 104 6.98 -0.17 -14.44
CA ALA A 104 6.73 -1.14 -15.49
C ALA A 104 7.97 -2.01 -15.75
N LEU A 105 9.14 -1.40 -15.88
CA LEU A 105 10.42 -2.12 -16.01
C LEU A 105 10.71 -3.03 -14.82
N LEU A 106 10.54 -2.53 -13.61
CA LEU A 106 10.80 -3.32 -12.37
C LEU A 106 9.82 -4.49 -12.22
N HIS A 107 8.59 -4.34 -12.71
CA HIS A 107 7.62 -5.42 -12.80
C HIS A 107 8.06 -6.50 -13.79
N ASP A 108 8.43 -6.11 -15.01
CA ASP A 108 8.87 -7.01 -16.07
C ASP A 108 10.14 -7.80 -15.68
N LEU A 109 11.07 -7.12 -15.01
CA LEU A 109 12.27 -7.72 -14.43
C LEU A 109 11.99 -8.59 -13.18
N LYS A 110 10.73 -8.59 -12.68
CA LYS A 110 10.34 -9.26 -11.42
C LYS A 110 11.16 -8.80 -10.21
N ARG A 111 11.67 -7.58 -10.26
CA ARG A 111 12.43 -6.99 -9.15
C ARG A 111 11.52 -6.47 -8.05
N VAL A 112 10.36 -5.95 -8.43
CA VAL A 112 9.30 -5.50 -7.52
C VAL A 112 8.04 -6.29 -7.81
N LYS A 113 7.40 -6.80 -6.75
CA LYS A 113 6.07 -7.39 -6.81
C LYS A 113 5.03 -6.28 -6.62
N TYR A 114 3.94 -6.33 -7.36
CA TYR A 114 2.83 -5.40 -7.18
C TYR A 114 1.60 -6.14 -6.69
N GLU A 115 0.88 -5.52 -5.75
CA GLU A 115 -0.31 -6.12 -5.15
C GLU A 115 -1.42 -5.08 -5.04
N GLY A 116 -2.63 -5.49 -5.40
CA GLY A 116 -3.82 -4.68 -5.20
C GLY A 116 -4.24 -4.63 -3.73
N VAL A 117 -4.66 -3.45 -3.28
CA VAL A 117 -5.23 -3.19 -1.97
C VAL A 117 -6.60 -2.55 -2.16
N THR A 118 -7.63 -3.12 -1.58
CA THR A 118 -9.00 -2.59 -1.65
C THR A 118 -9.17 -1.36 -0.75
N ASP A 119 -10.18 -0.56 -1.06
CA ASP A 119 -10.57 0.60 -0.24
C ASP A 119 -10.83 0.21 1.22
N ALA A 120 -11.45 -0.94 1.42
CA ALA A 120 -11.73 -1.48 2.75
C ALA A 120 -10.45 -1.80 3.54
N GLU A 121 -9.49 -2.46 2.90
CA GLU A 121 -8.18 -2.77 3.53
C GLU A 121 -7.41 -1.50 3.86
N ALA A 122 -7.41 -0.51 2.96
CA ALA A 122 -6.74 0.78 3.18
C ALA A 122 -7.36 1.55 4.35
N LEU A 123 -8.70 1.61 4.46
CA LEU A 123 -9.40 2.25 5.58
C LEU A 123 -9.14 1.53 6.91
N ALA A 124 -9.11 0.20 6.92
CA ALA A 124 -8.78 -0.57 8.12
C ALA A 124 -7.33 -0.30 8.59
N ALA A 125 -6.38 -0.25 7.66
CA ALA A 125 -4.99 0.09 7.95
C ALA A 125 -4.82 1.52 8.46
N PHE A 126 -5.54 2.49 7.86
CA PHE A 126 -5.61 3.88 8.33
C PHE A 126 -6.03 3.93 9.80
N GLN A 127 -7.16 3.29 10.15
CA GLN A 127 -7.67 3.28 11.52
C GLN A 127 -6.73 2.57 12.49
N MET A 128 -6.09 1.48 12.06
CA MET A 128 -5.14 0.73 12.88
C MET A 128 -3.95 1.61 13.27
N LEU A 129 -3.33 2.32 12.33
CA LEU A 129 -2.21 3.21 12.61
C LEU A 129 -2.61 4.35 13.55
N CYS A 130 -3.78 4.96 13.31
CA CYS A 130 -4.31 6.00 14.20
C CYS A 130 -4.46 5.52 15.65
N ARG A 131 -4.98 4.30 15.84
CA ARG A 131 -5.26 3.75 17.18
C ARG A 131 -4.00 3.31 17.93
N HIS A 132 -3.05 2.69 17.23
CA HIS A 132 -1.88 2.07 17.86
C HIS A 132 -0.69 3.00 17.97
N GLU A 133 -0.50 3.89 16.99
CA GLU A 133 0.67 4.77 16.92
C GLU A 133 0.33 6.26 17.09
N GLY A 134 -0.96 6.63 17.09
CA GLY A 134 -1.37 8.04 17.15
C GLY A 134 -0.99 8.84 15.90
N ILE A 135 -0.70 8.15 14.78
CA ILE A 135 -0.32 8.76 13.51
C ILE A 135 -1.52 8.72 12.57
N ILE A 136 -1.88 9.85 11.96
CA ILE A 136 -2.88 9.94 10.91
C ILE A 136 -2.15 9.80 9.56
N PRO A 137 -2.19 8.63 8.89
CA PRO A 137 -1.54 8.47 7.60
C PRO A 137 -2.33 9.15 6.48
N ALA A 138 -1.70 9.42 5.35
CA ALA A 138 -2.43 9.68 4.12
C ALA A 138 -3.13 8.40 3.64
N LEU A 139 -4.26 8.53 2.93
CA LEU A 139 -4.95 7.37 2.33
C LEU A 139 -4.05 6.61 1.35
N GLU A 140 -3.17 7.33 0.66
CA GLU A 140 -2.16 6.75 -0.21
C GLU A 140 -1.29 5.73 0.55
N SER A 141 -0.64 6.17 1.62
CA SER A 141 0.26 5.33 2.40
C SER A 141 -0.46 4.26 3.23
N SER A 142 -1.77 4.42 3.46
CA SER A 142 -2.60 3.38 4.08
C SER A 142 -2.68 2.11 3.22
N HIS A 143 -2.55 2.21 1.90
CA HIS A 143 -2.44 1.05 1.01
C HIS A 143 -1.12 0.28 1.28
N ALA A 144 -0.01 0.99 1.44
CA ALA A 144 1.26 0.35 1.80
C ALA A 144 1.21 -0.31 3.19
N LEU A 145 0.56 0.34 4.15
CA LEU A 145 0.34 -0.23 5.49
C LEU A 145 -0.51 -1.50 5.44
N ALA A 146 -1.56 -1.54 4.64
CA ALA A 146 -2.40 -2.74 4.48
C ALA A 146 -1.58 -3.94 3.98
N VAL A 147 -0.68 -3.74 3.03
CA VAL A 147 0.27 -4.77 2.58
C VAL A 147 1.19 -5.19 3.74
N ALA A 148 1.77 -4.24 4.47
CA ALA A 148 2.65 -4.57 5.58
C ALA A 148 1.94 -5.38 6.69
N ILE A 149 0.71 -5.01 7.02
CA ILE A 149 -0.14 -5.75 7.99
C ILE A 149 -0.40 -7.17 7.50
N ARG A 150 -0.66 -7.37 6.22
CA ARG A 150 -0.91 -8.67 5.59
C ARG A 150 0.35 -9.54 5.53
N GLU A 151 1.52 -8.93 5.36
CA GLU A 151 2.80 -9.61 5.24
C GLU A 151 3.47 -9.93 6.59
N ALA A 152 3.30 -9.09 7.60
CA ALA A 152 3.97 -9.23 8.90
C ALA A 152 3.78 -10.60 9.57
N PRO A 153 2.57 -11.19 9.61
CA PRO A 153 2.39 -12.53 10.22
C PRO A 153 3.13 -13.66 9.51
N LYS A 154 3.46 -13.48 8.22
CA LYS A 154 4.17 -14.46 7.40
C LYS A 154 5.69 -14.37 7.57
N ARG A 155 6.19 -13.33 8.26
CA ARG A 155 7.59 -12.92 8.31
C ARG A 155 8.08 -12.71 9.75
N PRO A 156 7.98 -13.72 10.64
CA PRO A 156 8.41 -13.58 12.03
C PRO A 156 9.91 -13.27 12.10
N GLY A 157 10.28 -12.23 12.87
CA GLY A 157 11.67 -11.80 13.06
C GLY A 157 12.29 -11.02 11.89
N GLN A 158 11.52 -10.73 10.83
CA GLN A 158 11.96 -9.89 9.72
C GLN A 158 11.60 -8.41 9.96
N HIS A 159 12.35 -7.53 9.30
CA HIS A 159 12.11 -6.08 9.33
C HIS A 159 11.41 -5.62 8.05
N ILE A 160 10.24 -5.05 8.21
CA ILE A 160 9.45 -4.46 7.11
C ILE A 160 9.59 -2.93 7.18
N LEU A 161 10.12 -2.32 6.14
CA LEU A 161 10.20 -0.87 6.01
C LEU A 161 9.09 -0.37 5.11
N VAL A 162 8.18 0.42 5.68
CA VAL A 162 7.04 1.01 4.96
C VAL A 162 7.30 2.49 4.68
N ASN A 163 7.09 2.92 3.44
CA ASN A 163 7.11 4.33 3.10
C ASN A 163 5.77 4.99 3.49
N LEU A 164 5.76 5.66 4.64
CA LEU A 164 4.60 6.43 5.09
C LEU A 164 4.64 7.83 4.47
N SER A 165 4.39 7.89 3.16
CA SER A 165 4.43 9.13 2.38
C SER A 165 3.21 10.02 2.61
N GLY A 166 3.39 11.33 2.45
CA GLY A 166 2.32 12.30 2.57
C GLY A 166 1.91 12.60 4.02
N ARG A 167 0.72 13.19 4.16
CA ARG A 167 0.12 13.55 5.45
C ARG A 167 -1.39 13.28 5.42
N GLY A 168 -1.95 12.81 6.52
CA GLY A 168 -3.33 12.33 6.57
C GLY A 168 -4.37 13.37 6.94
N ASP A 169 -3.97 14.55 7.43
CA ASP A 169 -4.90 15.61 7.82
C ASP A 169 -5.76 16.10 6.63
N LYS A 170 -5.22 16.07 5.41
CA LYS A 170 -5.96 16.39 4.18
C LYS A 170 -7.13 15.43 3.90
N ASP A 171 -7.05 14.18 4.38
CA ASP A 171 -8.00 13.11 4.08
C ASP A 171 -9.04 12.92 5.18
N LEU A 172 -8.88 13.56 6.35
CA LEU A 172 -9.65 13.25 7.56
C LEU A 172 -11.15 13.40 7.35
N ASP A 173 -11.61 14.50 6.76
CA ASP A 173 -13.05 14.75 6.51
C ASP A 173 -13.63 13.72 5.52
N HIS A 174 -12.83 13.28 4.55
CA HIS A 174 -13.23 12.27 3.60
C HIS A 174 -13.36 10.89 4.27
N VAL A 175 -12.36 10.51 5.06
CA VAL A 175 -12.35 9.26 5.83
C VAL A 175 -13.52 9.19 6.81
N LEU A 176 -13.82 10.28 7.53
CA LEU A 176 -14.93 10.32 8.48
C LEU A 176 -16.26 10.07 7.78
N ARG A 177 -16.51 10.70 6.63
CA ARG A 177 -17.73 10.45 5.83
C ARG A 177 -17.83 9.00 5.39
N MET A 178 -16.76 8.42 4.88
CA MET A 178 -16.75 7.01 4.46
C MET A 178 -17.05 6.05 5.61
N LEU A 179 -16.49 6.31 6.79
CA LEU A 179 -16.75 5.50 7.98
C LEU A 179 -18.21 5.61 8.47
N GLU A 180 -18.84 6.78 8.31
CA GLU A 180 -20.26 6.98 8.60
C GLU A 180 -21.14 6.19 7.61
N GLU A 181 -20.83 6.24 6.32
CA GLU A 181 -21.53 5.47 5.28
C GLU A 181 -21.44 3.96 5.51
N VAL A 182 -20.26 3.46 5.88
CA VAL A 182 -20.06 2.04 6.21
C VAL A 182 -20.91 1.63 7.40
N LYS A 183 -20.98 2.46 8.45
CA LYS A 183 -21.84 2.22 9.62
C LYS A 183 -23.31 2.23 9.26
N ALA A 184 -23.75 3.18 8.43
CA ALA A 184 -25.16 3.30 8.00
C ALA A 184 -25.63 2.10 7.15
N LYS A 185 -24.73 1.50 6.34
CA LYS A 185 -25.01 0.33 5.52
C LYS A 185 -25.04 -1.00 6.30
N GLY A 186 -24.79 -0.98 7.61
CA GLY A 186 -24.86 -2.17 8.48
C GLY A 186 -23.77 -3.22 8.24
N SER A 187 -22.80 -2.94 7.39
CA SER A 187 -21.61 -3.77 7.21
C SER A 187 -20.60 -3.40 8.29
N GLY A 188 -20.75 -4.01 9.46
CA GLY A 188 -19.78 -3.85 10.54
C GLY A 188 -18.40 -4.35 10.13
N PHE A 189 -17.48 -3.45 9.83
CA PHE A 189 -16.06 -3.74 9.84
C PHE A 189 -15.63 -3.94 11.30
N GLY A 190 -16.07 -5.05 11.89
CA GLY A 190 -15.53 -5.55 13.13
C GLY A 190 -14.22 -6.25 12.82
N VAL A 191 -13.09 -5.61 13.07
CA VAL A 191 -11.89 -6.35 13.39
C VAL A 191 -12.25 -7.15 14.64
N GLN A 192 -12.44 -8.46 14.49
CA GLN A 192 -12.55 -9.35 15.64
C GLN A 192 -11.20 -9.30 16.37
N ASP A 193 -11.17 -8.61 17.50
CA ASP A 193 -10.10 -8.66 18.49
C ASP A 193 -10.06 -10.06 19.17
N SER A 194 -10.07 -11.14 18.40
CA SER A 194 -10.22 -12.48 18.95
C SER A 194 -8.89 -13.22 19.21
N ASN A 195 -7.73 -12.54 19.25
CA ASN A 195 -6.48 -13.28 19.54
C ASN A 195 -5.38 -12.52 20.30
N LEU A 196 -5.68 -11.41 21.01
CA LEU A 196 -4.65 -10.73 21.80
C LEU A 196 -4.77 -10.90 23.32
N ASN A 197 -5.80 -11.60 23.84
CA ASN A 197 -6.02 -11.73 25.28
C ASN A 197 -5.67 -13.10 25.89
N SER A 198 -5.01 -14.02 25.20
CA SER A 198 -4.69 -15.34 25.76
C SER A 198 -3.26 -15.51 26.30
N HIS A 199 -2.41 -14.47 26.31
CA HIS A 199 -1.03 -14.60 26.79
C HIS A 199 -0.60 -13.67 27.95
N LEU A 200 -1.54 -13.00 28.63
CA LEU A 200 -1.21 -12.10 29.75
C LEU A 200 -1.68 -12.59 31.14
N HIS A 201 -2.10 -13.85 31.29
CA HIS A 201 -2.35 -14.43 32.60
C HIS A 201 -1.60 -15.75 32.75
N HIS A 202 -0.30 -15.69 33.06
CA HIS A 202 0.42 -16.72 33.82
C HIS A 202 1.86 -16.26 34.09
N SER A 203 2.03 -15.36 35.06
CA SER A 203 3.28 -15.29 35.87
C SER A 203 3.12 -14.35 37.07
N GLU A 204 2.21 -14.71 37.98
CA GLU A 204 2.33 -14.34 39.39
C GLU A 204 1.98 -15.59 40.18
N HIS A 205 3.01 -16.26 40.66
CA HIS A 205 3.12 -17.09 41.89
C HIS A 205 4.20 -18.17 41.68
N ARG A 206 5.44 -17.79 41.97
CA ARG A 206 6.36 -18.53 42.89
C ARG A 206 7.65 -17.75 43.09
#